data_685ca717072d9224294a1aca5a929735
#
_entry.id   685ca717072d9224294a1aca5a929735
#
_cell.length_a   1.000
_cell.length_b   1.000
_cell.length_c   1.000
_cell.angle_alpha   90.00
_cell.angle_beta   90.00
_cell.angle_gamma   90.00
#
_symmetry.space_group_name_H-M   'P 1'
#
loop_
_entity.id
_entity.type
_entity.pdbx_description
1 polymer ?
#
loop_
_entity_poly.entity_id
_entity_poly.type
_entity_poly.pdbx_seq_one_letter_code
_entity_poly.pdbx_strand_id
1 'polypeptide(L)'
;MLRKLMMVVALMVVMVPSFGAAALASGQLIQCQSVPCYGFGQDDKILERIGNGKSDKIIARGGSDLILADKYDQEIDVIRGGLGSDQINVADGDISDTAGGGAGRHDWCIVDVRTELGRGCERVTIR
;
A
#
# COMPACT_ATOMS: atom_id res chain seq x y z
N MET A 1 27.58 60.00 26.23
CA MET A 1 27.70 58.62 26.71
C MET A 1 26.84 57.72 25.81
N LEU A 2 27.50 56.98 24.97
CA LEU A 2 26.83 55.97 24.14
C LEU A 2 26.55 54.73 24.98
N ARG A 3 25.31 54.50 25.31
CA ARG A 3 24.90 53.18 25.83
C ARG A 3 24.83 52.25 24.63
N LYS A 4 25.77 51.34 24.56
CA LYS A 4 25.71 50.19 23.68
C LYS A 4 24.51 49.32 24.09
N LEU A 5 23.46 49.44 23.32
CA LEU A 5 22.36 48.48 23.44
C LEU A 5 22.87 47.18 22.81
N MET A 6 23.29 46.26 23.64
CA MET A 6 23.56 44.89 23.22
C MET A 6 22.22 44.24 22.86
N MET A 7 21.92 44.25 21.61
CA MET A 7 20.82 43.46 21.07
C MET A 7 21.26 41.97 21.17
N VAL A 8 20.82 41.31 22.22
CA VAL A 8 20.90 39.88 22.29
C VAL A 8 19.88 39.36 21.31
N VAL A 9 20.32 39.05 20.11
CA VAL A 9 19.55 38.22 19.20
C VAL A 9 19.50 36.84 19.80
N ALA A 10 18.45 36.57 20.57
CA ALA A 10 18.14 35.20 20.95
C ALA A 10 17.82 34.44 19.66
N LEU A 11 18.80 33.67 19.21
CA LEU A 11 18.58 32.68 18.18
C LEU A 11 17.62 31.65 18.77
N MET A 12 16.33 31.85 18.59
CA MET A 12 15.37 30.80 18.80
C MET A 12 15.66 29.74 17.76
N VAL A 13 16.48 28.77 18.16
CA VAL A 13 16.52 27.47 17.49
C VAL A 13 15.11 26.91 17.72
N VAL A 14 14.23 27.12 16.76
CA VAL A 14 13.01 26.37 16.66
C VAL A 14 13.49 24.94 16.41
N MET A 15 13.62 24.16 17.49
CA MET A 15 13.65 22.71 17.35
C MET A 15 12.30 22.35 16.76
N VAL A 16 12.26 22.25 15.45
CA VAL A 16 11.23 21.50 14.79
C VAL A 16 11.37 20.10 15.38
N PRO A 17 10.38 19.60 16.17
CA PRO A 17 10.43 18.22 16.56
C PRO A 17 10.49 17.47 15.25
N SER A 18 11.61 16.84 14.98
CA SER A 18 11.67 15.80 13.98
C SER A 18 10.69 14.76 14.51
N PHE A 19 9.46 14.83 14.03
CA PHE A 19 8.53 13.70 14.13
C PHE A 19 9.25 12.58 13.39
N GLY A 20 9.97 11.84 14.18
CA GLY A 20 10.95 10.93 13.70
C GLY A 20 10.32 9.82 12.89
N ALA A 21 11.16 9.01 12.31
CA ALA A 21 10.86 7.81 11.55
C ALA A 21 9.73 6.91 12.09
N ALA A 22 9.38 7.02 13.37
CA ALA A 22 8.24 6.33 13.98
C ALA A 22 6.86 6.74 13.41
N ALA A 23 6.69 7.99 12.94
CA ALA A 23 5.45 8.41 12.28
C ALA A 23 5.36 7.91 10.82
N LEU A 24 6.50 7.55 10.23
CA LEU A 24 6.60 6.97 8.90
C LEU A 24 6.58 5.43 8.92
N ALA A 25 6.65 4.81 10.11
CA ALA A 25 6.57 3.36 10.29
C ALA A 25 5.13 2.84 10.38
N SER A 26 4.15 3.71 10.53
CA SER A 26 2.74 3.34 10.43
C SER A 26 2.33 3.34 8.97
N GLY A 27 1.78 2.23 8.49
CA GLY A 27 1.31 2.06 7.14
C GLY A 27 0.36 3.14 6.67
N GLN A 28 0.34 3.38 5.37
CA GLN A 28 -0.49 4.41 4.76
C GLN A 28 -1.77 3.82 4.18
N LEU A 29 -2.81 4.64 4.15
CA LEU A 29 -3.98 4.38 3.33
C LEU A 29 -3.74 4.99 1.94
N ILE A 30 -3.65 4.13 0.94
CA ILE A 30 -3.41 4.51 -0.46
C ILE A 30 -4.67 4.20 -1.25
N GLN A 31 -5.32 5.25 -1.76
CA GLN A 31 -6.34 5.11 -2.78
C GLN A 31 -5.68 5.26 -4.15
N CYS A 32 -5.67 4.20 -4.94
CA CYS A 32 -5.07 4.23 -6.27
C CYS A 32 -5.76 5.27 -7.16
N GLN A 33 -4.95 6.05 -7.88
CA GLN A 33 -5.42 7.07 -8.82
C GLN A 33 -4.83 6.87 -10.23
N SER A 34 -3.77 6.09 -10.31
CA SER A 34 -3.04 5.83 -11.56
C SER A 34 -2.66 4.36 -11.68
N VAL A 35 -2.31 3.93 -12.87
CA VAL A 35 -1.80 2.59 -13.17
C VAL A 35 -0.38 2.72 -13.72
N PRO A 36 0.58 2.02 -13.15
CA PRO A 36 0.47 1.21 -11.94
C PRO A 36 0.37 2.04 -10.65
N CYS A 37 -0.31 1.47 -9.64
CA CYS A 37 -0.39 2.01 -8.30
C CYS A 37 0.67 1.33 -7.43
N TYR A 38 1.42 2.12 -6.68
CA TYR A 38 2.51 1.61 -5.88
C TYR A 38 2.26 1.83 -4.39
N GLY A 39 2.53 0.80 -3.60
CA GLY A 39 2.75 0.94 -2.17
C GLY A 39 4.16 1.46 -1.85
N PHE A 40 4.44 1.53 -0.58
CA PHE A 40 5.74 1.92 -0.05
C PHE A 40 6.48 0.71 0.52
N GLY A 41 7.48 0.90 1.35
CA GLY A 41 8.23 -0.19 1.99
C GLY A 41 7.77 -0.44 3.43
N GLN A 42 6.51 -0.23 3.73
CA GLN A 42 5.89 -0.34 5.06
C GLN A 42 4.49 -0.97 4.91
N ASP A 43 3.87 -1.34 6.02
CA ASP A 43 2.56 -1.98 6.02
C ASP A 43 1.49 -1.01 5.53
N ASP A 44 1.04 -1.16 4.30
CA ASP A 44 0.09 -0.25 3.66
C ASP A 44 -1.31 -0.87 3.56
N LYS A 45 -2.33 -0.03 3.53
CA LYS A 45 -3.66 -0.39 3.07
C LYS A 45 -3.90 0.23 1.69
N ILE A 46 -4.00 -0.60 0.66
CA ILE A 46 -4.10 -0.16 -0.72
C ILE A 46 -5.47 -0.52 -1.27
N LEU A 47 -6.15 0.47 -1.82
CA LEU A 47 -7.47 0.33 -2.43
C LEU A 47 -7.36 0.56 -3.94
N GLU A 48 -8.05 -0.26 -4.73
CA GLU A 48 -8.19 -0.06 -6.16
C GLU A 48 -8.81 1.30 -6.53
N ARG A 49 -8.73 1.69 -7.79
CA ARG A 49 -9.36 2.92 -8.27
C ARG A 49 -10.88 2.78 -8.28
N ILE A 50 -11.56 3.83 -7.88
CA ILE A 50 -13.00 3.82 -7.78
C ILE A 50 -13.65 4.06 -9.15
N GLY A 51 -14.52 3.12 -9.59
CA GLY A 51 -15.54 3.33 -10.60
C GLY A 51 -15.04 3.81 -11.97
N ASN A 52 -13.88 3.36 -12.43
CA ASN A 52 -13.35 3.79 -13.72
C ASN A 52 -13.52 2.75 -14.85
N GLY A 53 -13.92 1.51 -14.54
CA GLY A 53 -14.06 0.42 -15.50
C GLY A 53 -12.75 0.10 -16.25
N LYS A 54 -11.63 0.21 -15.59
CA LYS A 54 -10.31 -0.05 -16.16
C LYS A 54 -9.48 -0.90 -15.23
N SER A 55 -8.78 -1.84 -15.82
CA SER A 55 -7.84 -2.73 -15.11
C SER A 55 -6.87 -1.97 -14.22
N ASP A 56 -6.69 -2.46 -13.02
CA ASP A 56 -5.73 -1.94 -12.08
C ASP A 56 -4.49 -2.81 -12.02
N LYS A 57 -3.36 -2.18 -11.80
CA LYS A 57 -2.11 -2.86 -11.49
C LYS A 57 -1.58 -2.28 -10.21
N ILE A 58 -1.54 -3.09 -9.17
CA ILE A 58 -1.09 -2.69 -7.84
C ILE A 58 0.19 -3.45 -7.50
N ILE A 59 1.20 -2.72 -7.07
CA ILE A 59 2.49 -3.26 -6.64
C ILE A 59 2.78 -2.71 -5.25
N ALA A 60 2.55 -3.51 -4.21
CA ALA A 60 2.65 -3.05 -2.84
C ALA A 60 4.10 -2.91 -2.35
N ARG A 61 5.04 -3.66 -2.91
CA ARG A 61 6.49 -3.61 -2.68
C ARG A 61 6.93 -4.35 -1.42
N GLY A 62 6.89 -3.74 -0.26
CA GLY A 62 7.36 -4.34 0.99
C GLY A 62 6.57 -3.84 2.18
N GLY A 63 6.64 -4.58 3.27
CA GLY A 63 5.76 -4.45 4.40
C GLY A 63 4.72 -5.57 4.40
N SER A 64 3.85 -5.58 5.37
CA SER A 64 2.71 -6.51 5.41
C SER A 64 1.46 -5.74 5.00
N ASP A 65 1.08 -5.88 3.74
CA ASP A 65 0.10 -5.03 3.10
C ASP A 65 -1.30 -5.65 3.12
N LEU A 66 -2.31 -4.79 3.17
CA LEU A 66 -3.71 -5.14 2.93
C LEU A 66 -4.15 -4.51 1.61
N ILE A 67 -4.37 -5.33 0.59
CA ILE A 67 -4.73 -4.87 -0.74
C ILE A 67 -6.15 -5.33 -1.07
N LEU A 68 -7.02 -4.36 -1.35
CA LEU A 68 -8.42 -4.59 -1.66
C LEU A 68 -8.71 -4.12 -3.10
N ALA A 69 -8.88 -5.09 -3.99
CA ALA A 69 -9.27 -4.91 -5.38
C ALA A 69 -10.49 -5.82 -5.66
N ASP A 70 -11.56 -5.59 -4.89
CA ASP A 70 -12.70 -6.51 -4.81
C ASP A 70 -14.06 -5.84 -5.02
N LYS A 71 -14.11 -4.62 -5.54
CA LYS A 71 -15.36 -3.87 -5.40
C LYS A 71 -15.92 -3.15 -6.62
N TYR A 72 -15.12 -2.77 -7.59
CA TYR A 72 -15.58 -1.67 -8.42
C TYR A 72 -15.74 -1.97 -9.90
N ASP A 73 -15.25 -3.07 -10.39
CA ASP A 73 -15.41 -3.42 -11.79
C ASP A 73 -15.20 -4.91 -12.05
N GLN A 74 -15.46 -5.32 -13.25
CA GLN A 74 -15.20 -6.66 -13.78
C GLN A 74 -14.00 -6.64 -14.72
N GLU A 75 -13.06 -5.79 -14.44
CA GLU A 75 -11.86 -5.61 -15.24
C GLU A 75 -10.72 -6.46 -14.70
N ILE A 76 -9.75 -6.72 -15.52
CA ILE A 76 -8.61 -7.57 -15.16
C ILE A 76 -7.65 -6.81 -14.26
N ASP A 77 -7.54 -7.24 -13.03
CA ASP A 77 -6.63 -6.67 -12.06
C ASP A 77 -5.36 -7.53 -11.89
N VAL A 78 -4.24 -6.88 -11.74
CA VAL A 78 -2.95 -7.53 -11.49
C VAL A 78 -2.34 -7.00 -10.21
N ILE A 79 -2.35 -7.84 -9.19
CA ILE A 79 -1.91 -7.46 -7.85
C ILE A 79 -0.64 -8.21 -7.49
N ARG A 80 0.34 -7.49 -6.91
CA ARG A 80 1.57 -8.04 -6.35
C ARG A 80 1.79 -7.50 -4.95
N GLY A 81 1.80 -8.37 -3.95
CA GLY A 81 2.14 -8.04 -2.58
C GLY A 81 3.59 -7.60 -2.45
N GLY A 82 4.52 -8.48 -2.73
CA GLY A 82 5.95 -8.17 -2.69
C GLY A 82 6.67 -8.90 -1.58
N LEU A 83 7.32 -8.14 -0.70
CA LEU A 83 8.01 -8.69 0.47
C LEU A 83 7.15 -8.45 1.71
N GLY A 84 7.05 -9.45 2.56
CA GLY A 84 6.29 -9.37 3.81
C GLY A 84 5.18 -10.40 3.86
N SER A 85 4.18 -10.16 4.68
CA SER A 85 3.01 -11.05 4.81
C SER A 85 1.78 -10.28 4.36
N ASP A 86 1.37 -10.51 3.12
CA ASP A 86 0.36 -9.70 2.46
C ASP A 86 -1.02 -10.37 2.50
N GLN A 87 -2.04 -9.55 2.59
CA GLN A 87 -3.42 -9.96 2.37
C GLN A 87 -3.96 -9.30 1.11
N ILE A 88 -4.32 -10.10 0.12
CA ILE A 88 -4.76 -9.65 -1.19
C ILE A 88 -6.17 -10.17 -1.44
N ASN A 89 -7.11 -9.29 -1.76
CA ASN A 89 -8.47 -9.67 -2.12
C ASN A 89 -8.81 -9.12 -3.50
N VAL A 90 -9.04 -10.04 -4.45
CA VAL A 90 -9.50 -9.72 -5.82
C VAL A 90 -10.86 -10.33 -6.13
N ALA A 91 -11.52 -10.94 -5.13
CA ALA A 91 -12.80 -11.61 -5.32
C ALA A 91 -13.94 -10.61 -5.52
N ASP A 92 -14.18 -10.21 -6.75
CA ASP A 92 -15.20 -9.23 -7.17
C ASP A 92 -16.33 -9.85 -8.01
N GLY A 93 -16.22 -11.13 -8.34
CA GLY A 93 -17.20 -11.92 -9.10
C GLY A 93 -16.81 -12.16 -10.56
N ASP A 94 -15.66 -11.64 -11.00
CA ASP A 94 -15.09 -12.06 -12.28
C ASP A 94 -14.00 -13.14 -12.07
N ILE A 95 -13.39 -13.62 -13.12
CA ILE A 95 -12.44 -14.74 -13.06
C ILE A 95 -11.13 -14.43 -13.78
N SER A 96 -10.84 -13.17 -14.00
CA SER A 96 -9.76 -12.72 -14.87
C SER A 96 -8.58 -12.10 -14.13
N ASP A 97 -8.69 -11.94 -12.83
CA ASP A 97 -7.71 -11.25 -12.01
C ASP A 97 -6.44 -12.08 -11.75
N THR A 98 -5.45 -11.42 -11.20
CA THR A 98 -4.23 -12.08 -10.73
C THR A 98 -3.81 -11.56 -9.36
N ALA A 99 -3.83 -12.43 -8.37
CA ALA A 99 -3.34 -12.16 -7.03
C ALA A 99 -2.03 -12.92 -6.76
N GLY A 100 -0.92 -12.21 -6.66
CA GLY A 100 0.38 -12.78 -6.32
C GLY A 100 0.91 -12.22 -5.00
N GLY A 101 1.14 -13.09 -4.00
CA GLY A 101 1.73 -12.69 -2.72
C GLY A 101 3.16 -12.18 -2.88
N GLY A 102 3.96 -12.86 -3.69
CA GLY A 102 5.32 -12.43 -3.96
C GLY A 102 6.37 -13.29 -3.26
N ALA A 103 7.42 -12.67 -2.75
CA ALA A 103 8.56 -13.35 -2.13
C ALA A 103 8.49 -13.33 -0.58
N GLY A 104 7.38 -12.93 -0.02
CA GLY A 104 7.14 -12.92 1.41
C GLY A 104 6.87 -14.32 1.99
N ARG A 105 6.34 -14.32 3.19
CA ARG A 105 5.83 -15.53 3.85
C ARG A 105 4.47 -15.23 4.45
N HIS A 106 3.60 -16.23 4.43
CA HIS A 106 2.24 -16.16 4.98
C HIS A 106 1.31 -15.21 4.21
N ASP A 107 1.50 -15.14 2.89
CA ASP A 107 0.62 -14.36 2.05
C ASP A 107 -0.75 -15.04 1.92
N TRP A 108 -1.78 -14.23 2.05
CA TRP A 108 -3.16 -14.69 1.98
C TRP A 108 -3.87 -14.06 0.80
N CYS A 109 -4.22 -14.89 -0.17
CA CYS A 109 -4.96 -14.46 -1.36
C CYS A 109 -6.42 -14.92 -1.30
N ILE A 110 -7.32 -13.98 -1.56
CA ILE A 110 -8.77 -14.20 -1.64
C ILE A 110 -9.16 -13.96 -3.11
N VAL A 111 -9.69 -14.98 -3.75
CA VAL A 111 -9.94 -15.03 -5.19
C VAL A 111 -11.31 -15.67 -5.48
N ASP A 112 -11.87 -15.44 -6.67
CA ASP A 112 -13.08 -16.12 -7.13
C ASP A 112 -12.80 -17.55 -7.62
N VAL A 113 -11.69 -17.73 -8.31
CA VAL A 113 -11.27 -19.03 -8.84
C VAL A 113 -9.75 -19.25 -8.70
N ARG A 114 -9.32 -20.50 -8.73
CA ARG A 114 -7.90 -20.86 -8.59
C ARG A 114 -7.00 -20.33 -9.70
N THR A 115 -7.53 -20.05 -10.85
CA THR A 115 -6.77 -19.52 -12.00
C THR A 115 -6.26 -18.11 -11.78
N GLU A 116 -6.84 -17.37 -10.83
CA GLU A 116 -6.40 -16.03 -10.43
C GLU A 116 -5.17 -16.03 -9.49
N LEU A 117 -4.79 -17.20 -9.00
CA LEU A 117 -3.64 -17.30 -8.11
C LEU A 117 -2.33 -17.14 -8.87
N GLY A 118 -1.62 -16.10 -8.52
CA GLY A 118 -0.22 -15.91 -8.87
C GLY A 118 0.73 -16.65 -7.92
N ARG A 119 2.00 -16.29 -7.96
CA ARG A 119 3.01 -16.89 -7.10
C ARG A 119 2.98 -16.29 -5.69
N GLY A 120 3.30 -17.10 -4.70
CA GLY A 120 3.55 -16.67 -3.34
C GLY A 120 2.34 -16.64 -2.42
N CYS A 121 1.18 -17.11 -2.85
CA CYS A 121 0.01 -17.24 -1.97
C CYS A 121 0.08 -18.55 -1.18
N GLU A 122 0.46 -18.50 0.08
CA GLU A 122 0.49 -19.70 0.96
C GLU A 122 -0.88 -20.03 1.53
N ARG A 123 -1.69 -19.04 1.78
CA ARG A 123 -3.08 -19.20 2.21
C ARG A 123 -4.03 -18.72 1.13
N VAL A 124 -4.99 -19.52 0.79
CA VAL A 124 -5.95 -19.24 -0.28
C VAL A 124 -7.37 -19.36 0.25
N THR A 125 -8.20 -18.39 -0.05
CA THR A 125 -9.65 -18.44 0.12
C THR A 125 -10.31 -18.21 -1.23
N ILE A 126 -11.21 -19.10 -1.61
CA ILE A 126 -12.03 -18.96 -2.82
C ILE A 126 -13.44 -18.59 -2.36
N ARG A 127 -14.01 -17.56 -2.96
CA ARG A 127 -15.36 -17.05 -2.61
C ARG A 127 -16.34 -17.21 -3.74
#